data_7a999ca78ab17aa065d5214a57484ef0
#
_entry.id   7a999ca78ab17aa065d5214a57484ef0
#
_cell.length_a   1.000
_cell.length_b   1.000
_cell.length_c   1.000
_cell.angle_alpha   90.00
_cell.angle_beta   90.00
_cell.angle_gamma   90.00
#
_symmetry.space_group_name_H-M   'P 1'
#
loop_
_entity.id
_entity.type
_entity.pdbx_description
1 polymer ?
#
loop_
_entity_poly.entity_id
_entity_poly.type
_entity_poly.pdbx_seq_one_letter_code
_entity_poly.pdbx_strand_id
1 'polypeptide(L)'
;MKKNLHPIMLAGTGSDVGKSVIAAALCRIFKQDGYRPAPFKAQNMALNSYATPEGLEIGRAQAVQAEAAGVPCHTDMNPLLLKPSSDHTSQVVLNGRPIGNRNAFEYFRKEGREELRQEVNAAFDRLAARYNPIVMEGAGSISEINLRDTDLVNMPMACYADADVILVADIDRGGVFASVYGSVMLQTPEDKKRIKGVIINKFRGDIRLFESGVKMMEDLCGTPVLGI
;
A
#
# COMPACT_ATOMS: atom_id res chain seq x y z
N MET A 1 -3.27 3.09 28.90
CA MET A 1 -3.65 2.65 27.53
C MET A 1 -2.69 3.27 26.54
N LYS A 2 -2.26 2.51 25.49
CA LYS A 2 -1.44 3.07 24.42
C LYS A 2 -2.26 4.07 23.61
N LYS A 3 -1.56 5.09 23.05
CA LYS A 3 -2.18 6.09 22.18
C LYS A 3 -2.70 5.39 20.92
N ASN A 4 -3.91 5.73 20.49
CA ASN A 4 -4.40 5.31 19.18
C ASN A 4 -3.59 5.99 18.08
N LEU A 5 -3.09 5.22 17.12
CA LEU A 5 -2.26 5.73 16.02
C LEU A 5 -3.11 5.84 14.76
N HIS A 6 -2.83 6.85 13.93
CA HIS A 6 -3.38 6.92 12.58
C HIS A 6 -2.89 5.73 11.76
N PRO A 7 -3.70 5.22 10.81
CA PRO A 7 -3.23 4.28 9.81
C PRO A 7 -2.05 4.85 9.03
N ILE A 8 -1.13 3.99 8.60
CA ILE A 8 0.04 4.38 7.82
C ILE A 8 -0.05 3.71 6.46
N MET A 9 -0.03 4.51 5.38
CA MET A 9 -0.03 4.03 4.01
C MET A 9 1.38 4.10 3.42
N LEU A 10 1.91 2.95 3.02
CA LEU A 10 3.11 2.87 2.20
C LEU A 10 2.75 3.00 0.73
N ALA A 11 2.90 4.20 0.19
CA ALA A 11 2.73 4.49 -1.23
C ALA A 11 4.06 4.31 -1.98
N GLY A 12 4.04 4.09 -3.28
CA GLY A 12 5.25 3.89 -4.06
C GLY A 12 5.45 4.89 -5.18
N THR A 13 6.72 5.17 -5.52
CA THR A 13 7.08 5.83 -6.78
C THR A 13 6.97 4.89 -7.98
N GLY A 14 6.78 3.59 -7.73
CA GLY A 14 6.67 2.55 -8.76
C GLY A 14 6.35 1.20 -8.17
N SER A 15 6.26 0.20 -9.06
CA SER A 15 6.22 -1.21 -8.67
C SER A 15 7.59 -1.64 -8.13
N ASP A 16 7.59 -2.68 -7.28
CA ASP A 16 8.80 -3.33 -6.75
C ASP A 16 9.77 -2.42 -5.96
N VAL A 17 9.35 -1.23 -5.56
CA VAL A 17 10.16 -0.31 -4.73
C VAL A 17 10.38 -0.82 -3.30
N GLY A 18 9.69 -1.91 -2.90
CA GLY A 18 9.85 -2.56 -1.59
C GLY A 18 8.75 -2.30 -0.57
N LYS A 19 7.60 -1.76 -0.98
CA LYS A 19 6.46 -1.47 -0.07
C LYS A 19 6.08 -2.66 0.82
N SER A 20 5.96 -3.86 0.24
CA SER A 20 5.51 -5.06 0.96
C SER A 20 6.47 -5.48 2.08
N VAL A 21 7.78 -5.36 1.86
CA VAL A 21 8.80 -5.68 2.87
C VAL A 21 8.78 -4.65 3.99
N ILE A 22 8.68 -3.37 3.66
CA ILE A 22 8.60 -2.29 4.65
C ILE A 22 7.30 -2.41 5.45
N ALA A 23 6.18 -2.78 4.81
CA ALA A 23 4.91 -3.04 5.52
C ALA A 23 5.05 -4.18 6.54
N ALA A 24 5.69 -5.28 6.15
CA ALA A 24 5.95 -6.39 7.08
C ALA A 24 6.86 -5.95 8.24
N ALA A 25 7.91 -5.16 7.96
CA ALA A 25 8.80 -4.62 8.98
C ALA A 25 8.05 -3.71 9.97
N LEU A 26 7.22 -2.78 9.48
CA LEU A 26 6.41 -1.91 10.35
C LEU A 26 5.41 -2.71 11.18
N CYS A 27 4.73 -3.71 10.60
CA CYS A 27 3.87 -4.61 11.36
C CYS A 27 4.64 -5.28 12.52
N ARG A 28 5.87 -5.74 12.24
CA ARG A 28 6.72 -6.36 13.26
C ARG A 28 7.16 -5.37 14.33
N ILE A 29 7.58 -4.17 13.96
CA ILE A 29 8.01 -3.12 14.88
C ILE A 29 6.86 -2.72 15.80
N PHE A 30 5.69 -2.40 15.26
CA PHE A 30 4.52 -2.05 16.08
C PHE A 30 4.11 -3.16 17.05
N LYS A 31 4.21 -4.43 16.60
CA LYS A 31 4.00 -5.57 17.51
C LYS A 31 5.02 -5.58 18.65
N GLN A 32 6.31 -5.39 18.35
CA GLN A 32 7.37 -5.36 19.37
C GLN A 32 7.18 -4.20 20.34
N ASP A 33 6.70 -3.06 19.85
CA ASP A 33 6.32 -1.92 20.68
C ASP A 33 5.03 -2.16 21.48
N GLY A 34 4.44 -3.36 21.34
CA GLY A 34 3.26 -3.82 22.09
C GLY A 34 1.95 -3.24 21.61
N TYR A 35 1.86 -2.76 20.37
CA TYR A 35 0.60 -2.52 19.68
C TYR A 35 0.01 -3.82 19.14
N ARG A 36 -1.19 -3.74 18.62
CA ARG A 36 -1.87 -4.83 17.92
C ARG A 36 -2.10 -4.45 16.45
N PRO A 37 -1.04 -4.39 15.64
CA PRO A 37 -1.14 -3.96 14.25
C PRO A 37 -1.84 -5.01 13.38
N ALA A 38 -2.34 -4.56 12.22
CA ALA A 38 -2.72 -5.44 11.12
C ALA A 38 -2.32 -4.82 9.78
N PRO A 39 -1.94 -5.66 8.79
CA PRO A 39 -1.71 -5.17 7.42
C PRO A 39 -3.04 -4.96 6.70
N PHE A 40 -3.05 -4.06 5.72
CA PHE A 40 -4.16 -3.86 4.80
C PHE A 40 -3.67 -3.51 3.40
N LYS A 41 -4.18 -4.20 2.39
CA LYS A 41 -4.00 -3.83 1.00
C LYS A 41 -5.33 -3.96 0.28
N ALA A 42 -5.92 -2.83 -0.06
CA ALA A 42 -7.25 -2.74 -0.65
C ALA A 42 -7.44 -3.66 -1.86
N GLN A 43 -6.47 -3.64 -2.77
CA GLN A 43 -6.41 -4.53 -3.93
C GLN A 43 -4.99 -5.03 -4.12
N ASN A 44 -4.82 -6.32 -4.31
CA ASN A 44 -3.57 -6.92 -4.75
C ASN A 44 -3.72 -7.55 -6.13
N MET A 45 -2.63 -7.56 -6.91
CA MET A 45 -2.54 -8.28 -8.17
C MET A 45 -1.41 -9.30 -8.05
N ALA A 46 -1.75 -10.56 -7.89
CA ALA A 46 -0.77 -11.62 -7.70
C ALA A 46 -1.35 -12.99 -8.02
N LEU A 47 -0.54 -13.86 -8.60
CA LEU A 47 -0.87 -15.28 -8.77
C LEU A 47 -0.70 -16.06 -7.45
N ASN A 48 0.27 -15.63 -6.63
CA ASN A 48 0.55 -16.29 -5.36
C ASN A 48 -0.45 -15.87 -4.29
N SER A 49 -1.21 -16.81 -3.81
CA SER A 49 -2.19 -16.63 -2.74
C SER A 49 -1.90 -17.53 -1.54
N TYR A 50 -2.67 -17.34 -0.49
CA TYR A 50 -2.59 -18.07 0.76
C TYR A 50 -4.00 -18.34 1.29
N ALA A 51 -4.23 -19.52 1.87
CA ALA A 51 -5.51 -19.85 2.49
C ALA A 51 -5.56 -19.30 3.93
N THR A 52 -6.62 -18.56 4.25
CA THR A 52 -6.88 -18.15 5.63
C THR A 52 -7.28 -19.37 6.50
N PRO A 53 -7.31 -19.24 7.84
CA PRO A 53 -7.81 -20.30 8.70
C PRO A 53 -9.23 -20.79 8.36
N GLU A 54 -10.05 -19.91 7.76
CA GLU A 54 -11.42 -20.22 7.32
C GLU A 54 -11.47 -20.87 5.93
N GLY A 55 -10.32 -21.12 5.29
CA GLY A 55 -10.23 -21.70 3.94
C GLY A 55 -10.53 -20.70 2.81
N LEU A 56 -10.50 -19.39 3.11
CA LEU A 56 -10.68 -18.33 2.14
C LEU A 56 -9.32 -17.86 1.59
N GLU A 57 -9.33 -17.14 0.46
CA GLU A 57 -8.11 -16.77 -0.25
C GLU A 57 -7.70 -15.32 -0.03
N ILE A 58 -6.41 -15.08 0.26
CA ILE A 58 -5.79 -13.75 0.30
C ILE A 58 -4.45 -13.74 -0.46
N GLY A 59 -3.93 -12.55 -0.77
CA GLY A 59 -2.58 -12.40 -1.33
C GLY A 59 -1.50 -12.90 -0.36
N ARG A 60 -0.51 -13.62 -0.87
CA ARG A 60 0.59 -14.18 -0.06
C ARG A 60 1.34 -13.12 0.74
N ALA A 61 1.55 -11.93 0.16
CA ALA A 61 2.24 -10.84 0.84
C ALA A 61 1.52 -10.41 2.12
N GLN A 62 0.18 -10.33 2.12
CA GLN A 62 -0.61 -9.95 3.29
C GLN A 62 -0.61 -11.03 4.36
N ALA A 63 -0.52 -12.31 3.97
CA ALA A 63 -0.33 -13.40 4.93
C ALA A 63 1.01 -13.28 5.66
N VAL A 64 2.11 -12.98 4.96
CA VAL A 64 3.44 -12.73 5.56
C VAL A 64 3.42 -11.51 6.48
N GLN A 65 2.73 -10.45 6.08
CA GLN A 65 2.59 -9.24 6.89
C GLN A 65 1.76 -9.50 8.16
N ALA A 66 0.71 -10.32 8.07
CA ALA A 66 -0.08 -10.76 9.23
C ALA A 66 0.75 -11.61 10.20
N GLU A 67 1.59 -12.51 9.69
CA GLU A 67 2.55 -13.29 10.47
C GLU A 67 3.53 -12.37 11.20
N ALA A 68 4.09 -11.35 10.52
CA ALA A 68 4.97 -10.35 11.12
C ALA A 68 4.25 -9.55 12.23
N ALA A 69 2.98 -9.20 12.02
CA ALA A 69 2.11 -8.59 13.01
C ALA A 69 1.76 -9.52 14.17
N GLY A 70 1.93 -10.85 14.00
CA GLY A 70 1.57 -11.89 14.97
C GLY A 70 0.07 -12.05 15.15
N VAL A 71 -0.69 -11.87 14.07
CA VAL A 71 -2.13 -12.04 14.04
C VAL A 71 -2.51 -13.06 12.95
N PRO A 72 -3.60 -13.83 13.11
CA PRO A 72 -4.08 -14.71 12.05
C PRO A 72 -4.45 -13.87 10.82
N CYS A 73 -4.10 -14.36 9.64
CA CYS A 73 -4.50 -13.69 8.40
C CYS A 73 -6.01 -13.79 8.16
N HIS A 74 -6.59 -12.75 7.62
CA HIS A 74 -8.03 -12.62 7.39
C HIS A 74 -8.29 -11.92 6.06
N THR A 75 -9.40 -12.21 5.40
CA THR A 75 -9.76 -11.62 4.10
C THR A 75 -9.90 -10.10 4.13
N ASP A 76 -10.28 -9.51 5.27
CA ASP A 76 -10.30 -8.06 5.44
C ASP A 76 -8.93 -7.40 5.24
N MET A 77 -7.83 -8.14 5.36
CA MET A 77 -6.47 -7.62 5.12
C MET A 77 -6.17 -7.45 3.62
N ASN A 78 -6.88 -8.18 2.75
CA ASN A 78 -6.81 -8.06 1.30
C ASN A 78 -8.17 -8.44 0.70
N PRO A 79 -9.15 -7.51 0.76
CA PRO A 79 -10.51 -7.81 0.33
C PRO A 79 -10.62 -8.07 -1.17
N LEU A 80 -9.73 -7.49 -1.98
CA LEU A 80 -9.77 -7.63 -3.43
C LEU A 80 -8.44 -8.17 -3.97
N LEU A 81 -8.47 -9.37 -4.54
CA LEU A 81 -7.31 -10.00 -5.16
C LEU A 81 -7.61 -10.27 -6.64
N LEU A 82 -6.75 -9.76 -7.51
CA LEU A 82 -6.78 -10.01 -8.95
C LEU A 82 -5.72 -11.05 -9.29
N LYS A 83 -6.14 -12.14 -9.93
CA LYS A 83 -5.24 -13.21 -10.42
C LYS A 83 -5.21 -13.15 -11.94
N PRO A 84 -4.14 -12.57 -12.56
CA PRO A 84 -4.01 -12.52 -14.01
C PRO A 84 -4.14 -13.93 -14.61
N SER A 85 -5.06 -14.12 -15.56
CA SER A 85 -5.27 -15.37 -16.28
C SER A 85 -4.80 -15.28 -17.75
N SER A 86 -4.69 -14.05 -18.27
CA SER A 86 -4.09 -13.72 -19.57
C SER A 86 -3.66 -12.25 -19.57
N ASP A 87 -3.12 -11.76 -20.69
CA ASP A 87 -2.70 -10.35 -20.83
C ASP A 87 -3.85 -9.36 -20.63
N HIS A 88 -5.10 -9.79 -20.79
CA HIS A 88 -6.27 -8.91 -20.75
C HIS A 88 -7.35 -9.32 -19.73
N THR A 89 -7.18 -10.45 -19.06
CA THR A 89 -8.19 -10.98 -18.13
C THR A 89 -7.59 -11.36 -16.79
N SER A 90 -8.37 -11.11 -15.74
CA SER A 90 -8.03 -11.54 -14.37
C SER A 90 -9.24 -12.20 -13.72
N GLN A 91 -8.99 -13.26 -12.98
CA GLN A 91 -9.97 -13.76 -12.01
C GLN A 91 -10.04 -12.79 -10.85
N VAL A 92 -11.24 -12.36 -10.52
CA VAL A 92 -11.50 -11.46 -9.39
C VAL A 92 -11.90 -12.30 -8.19
N VAL A 93 -11.15 -12.13 -7.10
CA VAL A 93 -11.45 -12.74 -5.79
C VAL A 93 -11.85 -11.61 -4.85
N LEU A 94 -13.08 -11.62 -4.36
CA LEU A 94 -13.63 -10.64 -3.43
C LEU A 94 -13.89 -11.31 -2.07
N ASN A 95 -13.37 -10.72 -1.00
CA ASN A 95 -13.48 -11.25 0.36
C ASN A 95 -13.11 -12.74 0.44
N GLY A 96 -12.07 -13.14 -0.30
CA GLY A 96 -11.53 -14.49 -0.34
C GLY A 96 -12.30 -15.49 -1.22
N ARG A 97 -13.31 -15.05 -1.97
CA ARG A 97 -14.12 -15.91 -2.86
C ARG A 97 -14.03 -15.46 -4.30
N PRO A 98 -13.79 -16.34 -5.27
CA PRO A 98 -13.86 -16.00 -6.68
C PRO A 98 -15.27 -15.53 -7.08
N ILE A 99 -15.36 -14.36 -7.73
CA ILE A 99 -16.63 -13.80 -8.24
C ILE A 99 -16.71 -13.79 -9.76
N GLY A 100 -15.73 -14.38 -10.44
CA GLY A 100 -15.69 -14.53 -11.89
C GLY A 100 -14.44 -13.92 -12.52
N ASN A 101 -14.35 -14.02 -13.84
CA ASN A 101 -13.30 -13.42 -14.64
C ASN A 101 -13.78 -12.10 -15.22
N ARG A 102 -12.93 -11.07 -15.20
CA ARG A 102 -13.19 -9.79 -15.84
C ARG A 102 -12.00 -9.40 -16.71
N ASN A 103 -12.26 -8.84 -17.87
CA ASN A 103 -11.20 -8.23 -18.62
C ASN A 103 -10.79 -6.88 -18.00
N ALA A 104 -9.56 -6.44 -18.25
CA ALA A 104 -9.02 -5.21 -17.66
C ALA A 104 -9.90 -3.99 -17.97
N PHE A 105 -10.42 -3.88 -19.21
CA PHE A 105 -11.26 -2.77 -19.61
C PHE A 105 -12.60 -2.73 -18.85
N GLU A 106 -13.26 -3.86 -18.66
CA GLU A 106 -14.51 -3.96 -17.87
C GLU A 106 -14.24 -3.72 -16.38
N TYR A 107 -13.10 -4.21 -15.87
CA TYR A 107 -12.71 -4.03 -14.47
C TYR A 107 -12.46 -2.55 -14.14
N PHE A 108 -11.84 -1.78 -15.05
CA PHE A 108 -11.54 -0.36 -14.84
C PHE A 108 -12.69 0.57 -15.23
N ARG A 109 -13.86 0.06 -15.69
CA ARG A 109 -15.06 0.87 -15.89
C ARG A 109 -15.64 1.34 -14.56
N LYS A 110 -16.30 2.50 -14.59
CA LYS A 110 -16.94 3.09 -13.38
C LYS A 110 -18.10 2.23 -12.86
N GLU A 111 -18.79 1.54 -13.75
CA GLU A 111 -19.90 0.65 -13.42
C GLU A 111 -19.42 -0.58 -12.64
N GLY A 112 -20.00 -0.82 -11.46
CA GLY A 112 -19.61 -1.89 -10.53
C GLY A 112 -18.37 -1.60 -9.68
N ARG A 113 -17.64 -0.50 -9.93
CA ARG A 113 -16.46 -0.13 -9.15
C ARG A 113 -16.83 0.51 -7.81
N GLU A 114 -17.99 1.16 -7.75
CA GLU A 114 -18.49 1.72 -6.50
C GLU A 114 -18.88 0.62 -5.50
N GLU A 115 -19.47 -0.49 -5.96
CA GLU A 115 -19.75 -1.65 -5.11
C GLU A 115 -18.46 -2.26 -4.56
N LEU A 116 -17.42 -2.40 -5.40
CA LEU A 116 -16.10 -2.87 -4.95
C LEU A 116 -15.46 -1.91 -3.95
N ARG A 117 -15.63 -0.60 -4.13
CA ARG A 117 -15.14 0.41 -3.19
C ARG A 117 -15.82 0.28 -1.83
N GLN A 118 -17.13 0.10 -1.82
CA GLN A 118 -17.90 -0.09 -0.58
C GLN A 118 -17.45 -1.35 0.17
N GLU A 119 -17.23 -2.46 -0.54
CA GLU A 119 -16.72 -3.70 0.05
C GLU A 119 -15.30 -3.54 0.63
N VAL A 120 -14.42 -2.85 -0.09
CA VAL A 120 -13.05 -2.53 0.36
C VAL A 120 -13.08 -1.66 1.61
N ASN A 121 -13.90 -0.61 1.60
CA ASN A 121 -14.04 0.30 2.74
C ASN A 121 -14.61 -0.43 3.97
N ALA A 122 -15.65 -1.24 3.78
CA ALA A 122 -16.23 -2.04 4.86
C ALA A 122 -15.24 -3.06 5.43
N ALA A 123 -14.38 -3.66 4.61
CA ALA A 123 -13.31 -4.54 5.07
C ALA A 123 -12.28 -3.78 5.93
N PHE A 124 -11.88 -2.58 5.51
CA PHE A 124 -11.01 -1.70 6.29
C PHE A 124 -11.64 -1.34 7.64
N ASP A 125 -12.89 -0.94 7.68
CA ASP A 125 -13.59 -0.57 8.92
C ASP A 125 -13.66 -1.74 9.90
N ARG A 126 -13.99 -2.95 9.42
CA ARG A 126 -13.98 -4.17 10.25
C ARG A 126 -12.59 -4.47 10.82
N LEU A 127 -11.54 -4.24 10.02
CA LEU A 127 -10.16 -4.46 10.44
C LEU A 127 -9.73 -3.40 11.47
N ALA A 128 -9.98 -2.12 11.21
CA ALA A 128 -9.63 -0.99 12.07
C ALA A 128 -10.36 -1.03 13.44
N ALA A 129 -11.55 -1.60 13.48
CA ALA A 129 -12.27 -1.82 14.74
C ALA A 129 -11.59 -2.86 15.67
N ARG A 130 -10.73 -3.72 15.13
CA ARG A 130 -10.07 -4.83 15.86
C ARG A 130 -8.58 -4.59 16.13
N TYR A 131 -7.92 -3.80 15.30
CA TYR A 131 -6.47 -3.64 15.28
C TYR A 131 -6.04 -2.18 15.21
N ASN A 132 -4.91 -1.85 15.83
CA ASN A 132 -4.30 -0.52 15.76
C ASN A 132 -2.78 -0.62 16.01
N PRO A 133 -1.96 0.03 15.17
CA PRO A 133 -2.34 0.72 13.92
C PRO A 133 -2.63 -0.25 12.76
N ILE A 134 -3.27 0.27 11.71
CA ILE A 134 -3.35 -0.42 10.42
C ILE A 134 -2.17 0.03 9.55
N VAL A 135 -1.39 -0.94 9.08
CA VAL A 135 -0.29 -0.73 8.13
C VAL A 135 -0.80 -1.04 6.73
N MET A 136 -1.01 0.01 5.95
CA MET A 136 -1.59 -0.08 4.62
C MET A 136 -0.51 -0.12 3.55
N GLU A 137 -0.76 -0.84 2.47
CA GLU A 137 0.13 -0.94 1.32
C GLU A 137 -0.59 -0.52 0.04
N GLY A 138 -0.04 0.47 -0.65
CA GLY A 138 -0.46 0.87 -1.99
C GLY A 138 -0.02 -0.11 -3.08
N ALA A 139 -0.46 0.13 -4.31
CA ALA A 139 -0.09 -0.65 -5.48
C ALA A 139 0.53 0.25 -6.56
N GLY A 140 1.57 -0.25 -7.24
CA GLY A 140 2.25 0.47 -8.32
C GLY A 140 2.81 1.82 -7.86
N SER A 141 2.51 2.86 -8.64
CA SER A 141 2.92 4.24 -8.42
C SER A 141 1.72 5.14 -8.14
N ILE A 142 1.87 6.09 -7.21
CA ILE A 142 0.89 7.17 -7.05
C ILE A 142 0.95 8.22 -8.17
N SER A 143 1.93 8.09 -9.08
CA SER A 143 2.10 8.99 -10.22
C SER A 143 1.22 8.63 -11.41
N GLU A 144 0.48 7.51 -11.36
CA GLU A 144 -0.46 7.08 -12.40
C GLU A 144 -1.74 7.93 -12.37
N ILE A 145 -1.59 9.22 -12.63
CA ILE A 145 -2.68 10.21 -12.49
C ILE A 145 -3.86 9.96 -13.42
N ASN A 146 -3.62 9.28 -14.54
CA ASN A 146 -4.65 8.83 -15.48
C ASN A 146 -5.58 7.75 -14.89
N LEU A 147 -5.15 7.05 -13.84
CA LEU A 147 -5.95 6.02 -13.16
C LEU A 147 -6.61 6.53 -11.86
N ARG A 148 -6.39 7.77 -11.47
CA ARG A 148 -6.84 8.34 -10.18
C ARG A 148 -8.32 8.13 -9.90
N ASP A 149 -9.18 8.39 -10.87
CA ASP A 149 -10.64 8.29 -10.70
C ASP A 149 -11.11 6.85 -10.43
N THR A 150 -10.31 5.88 -10.86
CA THR A 150 -10.59 4.45 -10.72
C THR A 150 -9.70 3.76 -9.69
N ASP A 151 -8.79 4.47 -9.06
CA ASP A 151 -7.92 3.93 -8.02
C ASP A 151 -8.73 3.59 -6.75
N LEU A 152 -8.54 2.37 -6.25
CA LEU A 152 -9.12 1.87 -5.00
C LEU A 152 -8.06 1.65 -3.91
N VAL A 153 -6.78 1.88 -4.23
CA VAL A 153 -5.69 1.32 -3.43
C VAL A 153 -4.80 2.39 -2.81
N ASN A 154 -4.48 3.45 -3.56
CA ASN A 154 -3.50 4.44 -3.15
C ASN A 154 -4.17 5.64 -2.45
N MET A 155 -4.04 6.83 -3.01
CA MET A 155 -4.48 8.07 -2.35
C MET A 155 -5.98 8.10 -1.98
N PRO A 156 -6.93 7.57 -2.81
CA PRO A 156 -8.33 7.51 -2.40
C PRO A 156 -8.56 6.65 -1.15
N MET A 157 -7.84 5.53 -1.02
CA MET A 157 -7.93 4.68 0.17
C MET A 157 -7.23 5.31 1.38
N ALA A 158 -6.09 5.99 1.17
CA ALA A 158 -5.43 6.76 2.23
C ALA A 158 -6.33 7.89 2.75
N CYS A 159 -7.07 8.55 1.86
CA CYS A 159 -8.04 9.58 2.21
C CYS A 159 -9.20 9.01 3.04
N TYR A 160 -9.78 7.89 2.59
CA TYR A 160 -10.86 7.22 3.32
C TYR A 160 -10.45 6.81 4.74
N ALA A 161 -9.26 6.22 4.87
CA ALA A 161 -8.71 5.73 6.13
C ALA A 161 -8.17 6.84 7.05
N ASP A 162 -8.14 8.09 6.60
CA ASP A 162 -7.41 9.20 7.22
C ASP A 162 -5.95 8.83 7.55
N ALA A 163 -5.28 8.15 6.61
CA ALA A 163 -3.94 7.62 6.79
C ALA A 163 -2.86 8.68 6.55
N ASP A 164 -1.78 8.59 7.33
CA ASP A 164 -0.51 9.24 7.02
C ASP A 164 0.21 8.44 5.93
N VAL A 165 0.68 9.12 4.88
CA VAL A 165 1.32 8.48 3.72
C VAL A 165 2.83 8.60 3.82
N ILE A 166 3.52 7.47 3.65
CA ILE A 166 4.98 7.41 3.50
C ILE A 166 5.27 6.94 2.08
N LEU A 167 5.99 7.77 1.32
CA LEU A 167 6.36 7.46 -0.05
C LEU A 167 7.64 6.62 -0.08
N VAL A 168 7.60 5.45 -0.69
CA VAL A 168 8.74 4.55 -0.85
C VAL A 168 9.30 4.67 -2.25
N ALA A 169 10.60 4.95 -2.37
CA ALA A 169 11.31 5.10 -3.64
C ALA A 169 12.48 4.13 -3.74
N ASP A 170 12.77 3.66 -4.94
CA ASP A 170 13.87 2.76 -5.27
C ASP A 170 15.04 3.55 -5.86
N ILE A 171 16.19 3.57 -5.17
CA ILE A 171 17.39 4.27 -5.65
C ILE A 171 18.25 3.39 -6.57
N ASP A 172 18.15 2.07 -6.46
CA ASP A 172 18.99 1.12 -7.20
C ASP A 172 18.80 1.21 -8.73
N ARG A 173 17.59 1.61 -9.15
CA ARG A 173 17.27 1.80 -10.59
C ARG A 173 17.74 3.12 -11.17
N GLY A 174 18.23 4.04 -10.35
CA GLY A 174 18.56 5.42 -10.75
C GLY A 174 17.34 6.32 -10.88
N GLY A 175 17.57 7.63 -10.99
CA GLY A 175 16.51 8.63 -11.18
C GLY A 175 15.63 8.87 -9.96
N VAL A 176 16.09 8.55 -8.73
CA VAL A 176 15.30 8.65 -7.50
C VAL A 176 14.77 10.06 -7.25
N PHE A 177 15.54 11.11 -7.57
CA PHE A 177 15.10 12.51 -7.43
C PHE A 177 13.89 12.80 -8.31
N ALA A 178 13.94 12.41 -9.58
CA ALA A 178 12.84 12.63 -10.53
C ALA A 178 11.59 11.84 -10.11
N SER A 179 11.75 10.58 -9.68
CA SER A 179 10.63 9.73 -9.28
C SER A 179 9.94 10.22 -8.00
N VAL A 180 10.71 10.66 -6.99
CA VAL A 180 10.15 11.22 -5.75
C VAL A 180 9.49 12.57 -6.04
N TYR A 181 10.21 13.49 -6.68
CA TYR A 181 9.70 14.81 -7.01
C TYR A 181 8.42 14.72 -7.85
N GLY A 182 8.44 13.94 -8.92
CA GLY A 182 7.27 13.74 -9.77
C GLY A 182 6.09 13.14 -8.99
N SER A 183 6.35 12.12 -8.15
CA SER A 183 5.30 11.48 -7.36
C SER A 183 4.64 12.46 -6.38
N VAL A 184 5.41 13.35 -5.76
CA VAL A 184 4.87 14.38 -4.85
C VAL A 184 4.16 15.48 -5.62
N MET A 185 4.79 16.00 -6.70
CA MET A 185 4.28 17.20 -7.40
C MET A 185 3.02 16.93 -8.23
N LEU A 186 2.81 15.70 -8.69
CA LEU A 186 1.61 15.31 -9.42
C LEU A 186 0.37 15.10 -8.52
N GLN A 187 0.53 15.11 -7.20
CA GLN A 187 -0.59 14.98 -6.28
C GLN A 187 -1.38 16.28 -6.13
N THR A 188 -2.66 16.17 -5.77
CA THR A 188 -3.47 17.33 -5.38
C THR A 188 -2.90 17.98 -4.11
N PRO A 189 -3.23 19.23 -3.80
CA PRO A 189 -2.79 19.87 -2.55
C PRO A 189 -3.23 19.10 -1.31
N GLU A 190 -4.41 18.47 -1.33
CA GLU A 190 -4.96 17.67 -0.24
C GLU A 190 -4.18 16.37 -0.05
N ASP A 191 -3.88 15.67 -1.15
CA ASP A 191 -3.11 14.44 -1.13
C ASP A 191 -1.66 14.68 -0.68
N LYS A 192 -1.04 15.80 -1.13
CA LYS A 192 0.30 16.20 -0.69
C LYS A 192 0.39 16.36 0.82
N LYS A 193 -0.61 16.92 1.45
CA LYS A 193 -0.64 17.09 2.92
C LYS A 193 -0.62 15.77 3.68
N ARG A 194 -1.07 14.68 3.05
CA ARG A 194 -1.01 13.33 3.62
C ARG A 194 0.38 12.71 3.54
N ILE A 195 1.22 13.13 2.60
CA ILE A 195 2.60 12.62 2.45
C ILE A 195 3.45 13.21 3.57
N LYS A 196 3.76 12.39 4.59
CA LYS A 196 4.49 12.80 5.79
C LYS A 196 5.98 12.55 5.70
N GLY A 197 6.41 11.73 4.73
CA GLY A 197 7.82 11.45 4.56
C GLY A 197 8.12 10.53 3.38
N VAL A 198 9.41 10.40 3.10
CA VAL A 198 9.95 9.55 2.04
C VAL A 198 10.89 8.53 2.66
N ILE A 199 10.82 7.28 2.19
CA ILE A 199 11.83 6.25 2.44
C ILE A 199 12.53 5.97 1.11
N ILE A 200 13.86 6.10 1.11
CA ILE A 200 14.70 5.76 -0.04
C ILE A 200 15.23 4.34 0.18
N ASN A 201 14.67 3.40 -0.54
CA ASN A 201 14.95 1.99 -0.36
C ASN A 201 15.99 1.48 -1.37
N LYS A 202 16.59 0.33 -1.04
CA LYS A 202 17.56 -0.40 -1.84
C LYS A 202 18.87 0.37 -2.09
N PHE A 203 19.22 1.26 -1.18
CA PHE A 203 20.51 1.93 -1.22
C PHE A 203 21.66 0.91 -1.11
N ARG A 204 22.70 1.11 -1.90
CA ARG A 204 23.92 0.32 -1.87
C ARG A 204 25.13 1.24 -1.79
N GLY A 205 26.08 0.90 -0.95
CA GLY A 205 27.32 1.65 -0.78
C GLY A 205 27.36 2.46 0.51
N ASP A 206 28.21 3.47 0.54
CA ASP A 206 28.40 4.31 1.70
C ASP A 206 27.35 5.42 1.77
N ILE A 207 26.51 5.36 2.79
CA ILE A 207 25.40 6.29 2.99
C ILE A 207 25.86 7.75 3.12
N ARG A 208 27.10 7.99 3.61
CA ARG A 208 27.67 9.33 3.73
C ARG A 208 27.77 10.06 2.39
N LEU A 209 27.89 9.32 1.29
CA LEU A 209 27.90 9.89 -0.07
C LEU A 209 26.54 10.44 -0.51
N PHE A 210 25.47 10.08 0.20
CA PHE A 210 24.11 10.51 -0.13
C PHE A 210 23.52 11.53 0.86
N GLU A 211 24.25 11.97 1.88
CA GLU A 211 23.77 12.94 2.87
C GLU A 211 23.34 14.26 2.23
N SER A 212 24.13 14.80 1.29
CA SER A 212 23.74 15.99 0.53
C SER A 212 22.51 15.76 -0.36
N GLY A 213 22.34 14.53 -0.86
CA GLY A 213 21.20 14.11 -1.64
C GLY A 213 19.90 14.10 -0.83
N VAL A 214 19.96 13.67 0.43
CA VAL A 214 18.83 13.72 1.37
C VAL A 214 18.32 15.16 1.50
N LYS A 215 19.22 16.09 1.87
CA LYS A 215 18.87 17.50 2.03
C LYS A 215 18.29 18.09 0.74
N MET A 216 18.90 17.78 -0.39
CA MET A 216 18.46 18.27 -1.70
C MET A 216 17.04 17.76 -2.02
N MET A 217 16.73 16.52 -1.68
CA MET A 217 15.38 15.94 -1.88
C MET A 217 14.35 16.60 -0.97
N GLU A 218 14.68 16.80 0.30
CA GLU A 218 13.82 17.50 1.25
C GLU A 218 13.51 18.93 0.82
N ASP A 219 14.54 19.67 0.37
CA ASP A 219 14.38 21.04 -0.14
C ASP A 219 13.52 21.09 -1.41
N LEU A 220 13.64 20.12 -2.32
CA LEU A 220 12.86 20.04 -3.54
C LEU A 220 11.39 19.65 -3.30
N CYS A 221 11.15 18.72 -2.40
CA CYS A 221 9.82 18.12 -2.22
C CYS A 221 9.03 18.75 -1.07
N GLY A 222 9.68 19.47 -0.17
CA GLY A 222 9.07 19.98 1.06
C GLY A 222 8.61 18.86 2.00
N THR A 223 9.25 17.67 1.90
CA THR A 223 8.85 16.45 2.62
C THR A 223 10.09 15.78 3.18
N PRO A 224 10.13 15.41 4.48
CA PRO A 224 11.31 14.84 5.10
C PRO A 224 11.65 13.43 4.56
N VAL A 225 12.94 13.11 4.49
CA VAL A 225 13.43 11.74 4.24
C VAL A 225 13.55 11.03 5.59
N LEU A 226 12.67 10.04 5.82
CA LEU A 226 12.57 9.33 7.10
C LEU A 226 13.60 8.21 7.25
N GLY A 227 14.19 7.76 6.16
CA GLY A 227 15.19 6.69 6.17
C GLY A 227 15.68 6.34 4.77
N ILE A 228 16.83 5.67 4.78
CA ILE A 228 17.52 5.14 3.59
C ILE A 228 17.84 3.67 3.86
#